data_bcfc654b9bdd51723c99aca16f2bbd50
#
_entry.id   bcfc654b9bdd51723c99aca16f2bbd50
#
_cell.length_a   1.000
_cell.length_b   1.000
_cell.length_c   1.000
_cell.angle_alpha   90.00
_cell.angle_beta   90.00
_cell.angle_gamma   90.00
#
_symmetry.space_group_name_H-M   'P 1'
#
loop_
_entity.id
_entity.type
_entity.pdbx_description
1 polymer ?
#
loop_
_entity_poly.entity_id
_entity_poly.type
_entity_poly.pdbx_seq_one_letter_code
_entity_poly.pdbx_strand_id
1 'polypeptide(L)'
;MKFEKALPLLVRRLNHPEPLSRKAREAARERLTYRLDGSSFRDAAGFYRKIAELMTDGTTETGNNLDALNDILRGGFGKHRYGEPIELVWENFQDSRETLGDPLTLRILNIILNADDDHDCLLRILD
;
A
#
# COMPACT_ATOMS: atom_id res chain seq x y z
N MET A 1 4.79 -21.15 2.75
CA MET A 1 5.58 -20.27 3.64
C MET A 1 4.67 -19.70 4.72
N LYS A 2 5.11 -19.76 5.95
CA LYS A 2 4.36 -19.12 7.03
C LYS A 2 4.54 -17.61 6.96
N PHE A 3 3.45 -16.86 7.09
CA PHE A 3 3.47 -15.41 7.04
C PHE A 3 4.44 -14.80 8.07
N GLU A 4 4.47 -15.35 9.28
CA GLU A 4 5.32 -14.88 10.37
C GLU A 4 6.81 -14.92 10.05
N LYS A 5 7.23 -15.82 9.16
CA LYS A 5 8.61 -15.87 8.69
C LYS A 5 8.87 -14.92 7.53
N ALA A 6 7.85 -14.65 6.71
CA ALA A 6 7.97 -13.78 5.56
C ALA A 6 7.90 -12.31 5.93
N LEU A 7 7.00 -11.94 6.84
CA LEU A 7 6.76 -10.55 7.21
C LEU A 7 8.00 -9.83 7.75
N PRO A 8 8.81 -10.42 8.67
CA PRO A 8 10.00 -9.74 9.15
C PRO A 8 11.01 -9.40 8.04
N LEU A 9 11.12 -10.25 7.03
CA LEU A 9 12.01 -9.98 5.90
C LEU A 9 11.48 -8.85 5.02
N LEU A 10 10.17 -8.83 4.77
CA LEU A 10 9.53 -7.75 4.01
C LEU A 10 9.66 -6.40 4.72
N VAL A 11 9.40 -6.39 6.02
CA VAL A 11 9.52 -5.18 6.84
C VAL A 11 10.97 -4.67 6.83
N ARG A 12 11.96 -5.56 6.96
CA ARG A 12 13.38 -5.17 6.88
C ARG A 12 13.71 -4.51 5.56
N ARG A 13 13.25 -5.07 4.45
CA ARG A 13 13.52 -4.51 3.13
C ARG A 13 12.91 -3.14 2.96
N LEU A 14 11.67 -2.95 3.45
CA LEU A 14 10.90 -1.74 3.24
C LEU A 14 11.28 -0.63 4.20
N ASN A 15 11.66 -0.99 5.44
CA ASN A 15 12.00 -0.03 6.49
C ASN A 15 13.48 0.01 6.81
N HIS A 16 14.31 -0.60 6.00
CA HIS A 16 15.72 -0.68 6.27
C HIS A 16 16.34 0.72 6.34
N PRO A 17 17.15 1.02 7.36
CA PRO A 17 17.72 2.36 7.54
C PRO A 17 18.86 2.68 6.59
N GLU A 18 19.22 1.78 5.68
CA GLU A 18 20.27 2.05 4.72
C GLU A 18 19.93 3.27 3.87
N PRO A 19 20.90 4.14 3.61
CA PRO A 19 20.66 5.27 2.74
C PRO A 19 20.33 4.79 1.33
N LEU A 20 19.22 5.29 0.80
CA LEU A 20 18.86 5.04 -0.59
C LEU A 20 19.92 5.61 -1.52
N SER A 21 20.10 5.00 -2.68
CA SER A 21 20.93 5.60 -3.71
C SER A 21 20.35 6.97 -4.09
N ARG A 22 21.18 7.84 -4.64
CA ARG A 22 20.75 9.16 -5.11
C ARG A 22 19.56 9.05 -6.06
N LYS A 23 19.65 8.13 -7.02
CA LYS A 23 18.58 7.90 -8.00
C LYS A 23 17.28 7.44 -7.33
N ALA A 24 17.37 6.54 -6.36
CA ALA A 24 16.20 6.06 -5.63
C ALA A 24 15.56 7.18 -4.80
N ARG A 25 16.37 8.04 -4.19
CA ARG A 25 15.86 9.20 -3.44
C ARG A 25 15.17 10.20 -4.34
N GLU A 26 15.70 10.47 -5.50
CA GLU A 26 15.10 11.36 -6.48
C GLU A 26 13.77 10.79 -6.98
N ALA A 27 13.74 9.50 -7.33
CA ALA A 27 12.52 8.83 -7.75
C ALA A 27 11.46 8.85 -6.66
N ALA A 28 11.83 8.61 -5.39
CA ALA A 28 10.90 8.66 -4.27
C ALA A 28 10.31 10.06 -4.08
N ARG A 29 11.10 11.12 -4.29
CA ARG A 29 10.61 12.50 -4.17
C ARG A 29 9.64 12.90 -5.27
N GLU A 30 9.71 12.26 -6.41
CA GLU A 30 8.80 12.51 -7.54
C GLU A 30 7.45 11.79 -7.38
N ARG A 31 7.33 10.91 -6.40
CA ARG A 31 6.12 10.14 -6.17
C ARG A 31 5.10 10.93 -5.36
N LEU A 32 3.84 10.83 -5.75
CA LEU A 32 2.74 11.31 -4.91
C LEU A 32 2.62 10.38 -3.70
N THR A 33 2.64 10.94 -2.50
CA THR A 33 2.63 10.19 -1.26
C THR A 33 1.26 10.16 -0.63
N TYR A 34 0.80 8.94 -0.30
CA TYR A 34 -0.41 8.72 0.48
C TYR A 34 -0.04 8.15 1.85
N ARG A 35 -0.71 8.60 2.90
CA ARG A 35 -0.51 8.09 4.25
C ARG A 35 -1.75 7.36 4.71
N LEU A 36 -1.60 6.08 5.02
CA LEU A 36 -2.66 5.24 5.57
C LEU A 36 -2.42 5.05 7.05
N ASP A 37 -3.39 5.48 7.87
CA ASP A 37 -3.37 5.13 9.29
C ASP A 37 -3.95 3.73 9.47
N GLY A 38 -3.08 2.79 9.76
CA GLY A 38 -3.45 1.38 9.90
C GLY A 38 -4.32 1.06 11.11
N SER A 39 -4.50 2.02 12.02
CA SER A 39 -5.41 1.88 13.16
C SER A 39 -6.81 2.43 12.89
N SER A 40 -7.04 3.00 11.70
CA SER A 40 -8.27 3.75 11.40
C SER A 40 -9.42 2.90 10.88
N PHE A 41 -9.25 1.60 10.74
CA PHE A 41 -10.31 0.69 10.30
C PHE A 41 -10.33 -0.55 11.20
N ARG A 42 -11.47 -1.26 11.18
CA ARG A 42 -11.71 -2.40 12.10
C ARG A 42 -11.95 -3.73 11.39
N ASP A 43 -12.00 -3.72 10.07
CA ASP A 43 -12.23 -4.91 9.26
C ASP A 43 -11.71 -4.70 7.84
N ALA A 44 -11.80 -5.73 7.01
CA ALA A 44 -11.33 -5.67 5.63
C ALA A 44 -12.11 -4.63 4.82
N ALA A 45 -13.42 -4.55 4.99
CA ALA A 45 -14.24 -3.55 4.28
C ALA A 45 -13.79 -2.12 4.62
N GLY A 46 -13.46 -1.87 5.90
CA GLY A 46 -12.93 -0.59 6.33
C GLY A 46 -11.58 -0.26 5.72
N PHE A 47 -10.70 -1.26 5.57
CA PHE A 47 -9.43 -1.09 4.88
C PHE A 47 -9.63 -0.61 3.44
N TYR A 48 -10.46 -1.32 2.67
CA TYR A 48 -10.71 -0.96 1.27
C TYR A 48 -11.37 0.42 1.15
N ARG A 49 -12.26 0.75 2.07
CA ARG A 49 -12.90 2.09 2.11
C ARG A 49 -11.85 3.18 2.35
N LYS A 50 -10.92 2.96 3.26
CA LYS A 50 -9.84 3.93 3.54
C LYS A 50 -8.92 4.11 2.34
N ILE A 51 -8.58 3.04 1.65
CA ILE A 51 -7.77 3.11 0.44
C ILE A 51 -8.51 3.92 -0.64
N ALA A 52 -9.80 3.68 -0.83
CA ALA A 52 -10.60 4.44 -1.79
C ALA A 52 -10.68 5.93 -1.42
N GLU A 53 -10.89 6.24 -0.14
CA GLU A 53 -10.91 7.63 0.34
C GLU A 53 -9.58 8.34 0.09
N LEU A 54 -8.46 7.65 0.30
CA LEU A 54 -7.13 8.22 0.11
C LEU A 54 -6.77 8.43 -1.35
N MET A 55 -7.07 7.45 -2.20
CA MET A 55 -6.48 7.35 -3.53
C MET A 55 -7.44 7.62 -4.67
N THR A 56 -8.72 7.92 -4.37
CA THR A 56 -9.72 8.28 -5.36
C THR A 56 -10.43 9.58 -4.98
N ASP A 57 -11.07 10.21 -5.95
CA ASP A 57 -11.85 11.43 -5.72
C ASP A 57 -13.30 11.16 -5.31
N GLY A 58 -13.66 9.88 -5.18
CA GLY A 58 -15.01 9.49 -4.77
C GLY A 58 -16.06 9.52 -5.87
N THR A 59 -15.72 9.90 -7.09
CA THR A 59 -16.70 9.98 -8.19
C THR A 59 -17.01 8.62 -8.80
N THR A 60 -16.12 7.65 -8.61
CA THR A 60 -16.30 6.28 -9.08
C THR A 60 -16.37 5.35 -7.88
N GLU A 61 -17.41 4.54 -7.81
CA GLU A 61 -17.52 3.53 -6.76
C GLU A 61 -16.55 2.40 -7.04
N THR A 62 -15.74 2.06 -6.04
CA THR A 62 -14.77 0.98 -6.12
C THR A 62 -15.22 -0.19 -5.23
N GLY A 63 -14.83 -1.40 -5.59
CA GLY A 63 -15.17 -2.60 -4.81
C GLY A 63 -14.36 -2.73 -3.53
N ASN A 64 -14.73 -3.73 -2.73
CA ASN A 64 -14.08 -4.03 -1.45
C ASN A 64 -13.32 -5.36 -1.53
N ASN A 65 -12.43 -5.48 -2.50
CA ASN A 65 -11.66 -6.70 -2.74
C ASN A 65 -10.26 -6.37 -3.26
N LEU A 66 -9.45 -7.40 -3.41
CA LEU A 66 -8.07 -7.26 -3.87
C LEU A 66 -7.96 -6.73 -5.30
N ASP A 67 -8.92 -7.08 -6.17
CA ASP A 67 -8.94 -6.54 -7.53
C ASP A 67 -9.17 -5.03 -7.53
N ALA A 68 -10.08 -4.55 -6.67
CA ALA A 68 -10.31 -3.13 -6.50
C ALA A 68 -9.06 -2.40 -5.99
N LEU A 69 -8.33 -3.01 -5.04
CA LEU A 69 -7.07 -2.47 -4.55
C LEU A 69 -6.08 -2.30 -5.70
N ASN A 70 -5.93 -3.31 -6.52
CA ASN A 70 -5.02 -3.28 -7.66
C ASN A 70 -5.39 -2.16 -8.64
N ASP A 71 -6.67 -2.02 -8.96
CA ASP A 71 -7.15 -0.97 -9.85
C ASP A 71 -6.88 0.43 -9.28
N ILE A 72 -7.12 0.63 -8.00
CA ILE A 72 -6.89 1.92 -7.33
C ILE A 72 -5.40 2.27 -7.35
N LEU A 73 -4.52 1.30 -7.13
CA LEU A 73 -3.07 1.53 -7.17
C LEU A 73 -2.59 1.96 -8.55
N ARG A 74 -3.22 1.44 -9.62
CA ARG A 74 -2.90 1.88 -10.98
C ARG A 74 -3.24 3.34 -11.21
N GLY A 75 -4.26 3.85 -10.55
CA GLY A 75 -4.68 5.23 -10.69
C GLY A 75 -5.76 5.44 -11.75
N GLY A 76 -6.04 6.71 -12.06
CA GLY A 76 -7.09 7.08 -12.99
C GLY A 76 -8.42 7.39 -12.32
N PHE A 77 -8.43 7.54 -10.99
CA PHE A 77 -9.64 7.82 -10.20
C PHE A 77 -9.68 9.24 -9.65
N GLY A 78 -8.91 10.15 -10.26
CA GLY A 78 -8.97 11.58 -9.97
C GLY A 78 -7.85 12.12 -9.09
N LYS A 79 -7.09 11.30 -8.38
CA LYS A 79 -5.99 11.75 -7.51
C LYS A 79 -4.62 11.53 -8.11
N HIS A 80 -4.36 10.37 -8.69
CA HIS A 80 -3.16 10.16 -9.48
C HIS A 80 -3.54 9.54 -10.82
N ARG A 81 -2.71 9.79 -11.82
CA ARG A 81 -2.97 9.32 -13.19
C ARG A 81 -2.70 7.84 -13.29
N TYR A 82 -3.31 7.20 -14.27
CA TYR A 82 -3.06 5.80 -14.58
C TYR A 82 -1.55 5.57 -14.80
N GLY A 83 -0.98 4.64 -14.05
CA GLY A 83 0.44 4.30 -14.14
C GLY A 83 1.37 5.28 -13.46
N GLU A 84 0.87 6.32 -12.83
CA GLU A 84 1.71 7.31 -12.15
C GLU A 84 2.39 6.66 -10.93
N PRO A 85 3.70 6.86 -10.74
CA PRO A 85 4.39 6.38 -9.55
C PRO A 85 3.85 7.02 -8.27
N ILE A 86 3.57 6.20 -7.29
CA ILE A 86 3.05 6.64 -5.99
C ILE A 86 3.86 6.04 -4.84
N GLU A 87 3.70 6.61 -3.66
CA GLU A 87 4.25 6.07 -2.42
C GLU A 87 3.13 5.92 -1.42
N LEU A 88 3.04 4.76 -0.79
CA LEU A 88 2.12 4.50 0.31
C LEU A 88 2.92 4.37 1.60
N VAL A 89 2.64 5.24 2.57
CA VAL A 89 3.17 5.14 3.92
C VAL A 89 2.09 4.52 4.79
N TRP A 90 2.30 3.28 5.20
CA TRP A 90 1.35 2.53 6.01
C TRP A 90 1.79 2.61 7.48
N GLU A 91 1.13 3.51 8.21
CA GLU A 91 1.41 3.74 9.62
C GLU A 91 0.57 2.80 10.50
N ASN A 92 1.04 2.53 11.71
CA ASN A 92 0.37 1.61 12.64
C ASN A 92 0.07 0.26 11.99
N PHE A 93 1.04 -0.25 11.25
CA PHE A 93 0.88 -1.46 10.45
C PHE A 93 0.50 -2.67 11.32
N GLN A 94 1.05 -2.79 12.53
CA GLN A 94 0.75 -3.91 13.41
C GLN A 94 -0.74 -3.95 13.80
N ASP A 95 -1.37 -2.80 13.99
CA ASP A 95 -2.81 -2.73 14.23
C ASP A 95 -3.60 -3.26 13.04
N SER A 96 -3.19 -2.88 11.84
CA SER A 96 -3.81 -3.41 10.60
C SER A 96 -3.65 -4.93 10.50
N ARG A 97 -2.45 -5.43 10.79
CA ARG A 97 -2.17 -6.85 10.73
C ARG A 97 -3.07 -7.65 11.68
N GLU A 98 -3.24 -7.15 12.90
CA GLU A 98 -4.14 -7.78 13.87
C GLU A 98 -5.59 -7.75 13.42
N THR A 99 -6.02 -6.63 12.85
CA THR A 99 -7.38 -6.44 12.36
C THR A 99 -7.70 -7.32 11.15
N LEU A 100 -6.79 -7.35 10.17
CA LEU A 100 -7.01 -8.02 8.89
C LEU A 100 -6.66 -9.53 8.94
N GLY A 101 -5.76 -9.90 9.83
CA GLY A 101 -5.20 -11.24 9.89
C GLY A 101 -4.05 -11.43 8.91
N ASP A 102 -3.18 -12.38 9.23
CA ASP A 102 -1.95 -12.59 8.47
C ASP A 102 -2.18 -13.00 7.01
N PRO A 103 -3.13 -13.91 6.70
CA PRO A 103 -3.33 -14.31 5.30
C PRO A 103 -3.75 -13.15 4.40
N LEU A 104 -4.69 -12.33 4.82
CA LEU A 104 -5.15 -11.20 4.02
C LEU A 104 -4.08 -10.12 3.94
N THR A 105 -3.39 -9.84 5.05
CA THR A 105 -2.32 -8.85 5.07
C THR A 105 -1.23 -9.23 4.07
N LEU A 106 -0.85 -10.51 4.01
CA LEU A 106 0.15 -10.97 3.05
C LEU A 106 -0.31 -10.80 1.61
N ARG A 107 -1.57 -11.08 1.31
CA ARG A 107 -2.14 -10.89 -0.03
C ARG A 107 -2.13 -9.41 -0.44
N ILE A 108 -2.48 -8.53 0.49
CA ILE A 108 -2.44 -7.08 0.26
C ILE A 108 -1.01 -6.63 -0.04
N LEU A 109 -0.05 -7.07 0.76
CA LEU A 109 1.36 -6.73 0.55
C LEU A 109 1.84 -7.23 -0.81
N ASN A 110 1.47 -8.45 -1.20
CA ASN A 110 1.86 -8.99 -2.51
C ASN A 110 1.33 -8.14 -3.66
N ILE A 111 0.09 -7.65 -3.57
CA ILE A 111 -0.48 -6.79 -4.60
C ILE A 111 0.25 -5.45 -4.66
N ILE A 112 0.48 -4.81 -3.52
CA ILE A 112 1.18 -3.52 -3.48
C ILE A 112 2.59 -3.63 -4.06
N LEU A 113 3.29 -4.72 -3.76
CA LEU A 113 4.69 -4.92 -4.15
C LEU A 113 4.85 -5.51 -5.55
N ASN A 114 3.78 -5.90 -6.22
CA ASN A 114 3.86 -6.58 -7.52
C ASN A 114 3.91 -5.56 -8.66
N ALA A 115 5.15 -5.28 -9.12
CA ALA A 115 5.39 -4.32 -10.19
C ALA A 115 4.91 -4.80 -11.57
N ASP A 116 4.49 -6.06 -11.71
CA ASP A 116 4.00 -6.61 -12.98
C ASP A 116 2.54 -6.24 -13.28
N ASP A 117 1.84 -5.61 -12.35
CA ASP A 117 0.41 -5.29 -12.45
C ASP A 117 0.14 -3.85 -12.89
N ASP A 118 1.01 -3.24 -13.68
CA ASP A 118 0.85 -1.90 -14.26
C ASP A 118 0.73 -0.76 -13.24
N HIS A 119 1.12 -1.00 -11.99
CA HIS A 119 1.23 0.06 -11.00
C HIS A 119 2.66 0.13 -10.47
N ASP A 120 3.02 1.28 -9.95
CA ASP A 120 4.34 1.53 -9.37
C ASP A 120 4.15 2.20 -8.01
N CYS A 121 4.13 1.38 -6.97
CA CYS A 121 3.91 1.83 -5.60
C CYS A 121 5.11 1.48 -4.72
N LEU A 122 5.77 2.52 -4.21
CA LEU A 122 6.76 2.36 -3.15
C LEU A 122 6.03 2.23 -1.83
N LEU A 123 6.33 1.20 -1.06
CA LEU A 123 5.68 0.96 0.23
C LEU A 123 6.64 1.22 1.38
N ARG A 124 6.21 2.02 2.34
CA ARG A 124 6.88 2.21 3.63
C ARG A 124 5.96 1.72 4.73
N ILE A 125 6.48 0.82 5.57
CA ILE A 125 5.74 0.27 6.70
C ILE A 125 6.31 0.83 8.00
N LEU A 126 5.45 1.47 8.78
CA LEU A 126 5.80 2.07 10.07
C LEU A 126 4.91 1.49 11.17
N ASP A 127 5.51 1.25 12.31
CA ASP A 127 4.79 0.83 13.51
C ASP A 127 4.73 1.94 14.55
#